data_7b235b54440f9f5314428e33a49850ea
#
_entry.id   7b235b54440f9f5314428e33a49850ea
#
_cell.length_a   1.000
_cell.length_b   1.000
_cell.length_c   1.000
_cell.angle_alpha   90.00
_cell.angle_beta   90.00
_cell.angle_gamma   90.00
#
_symmetry.space_group_name_H-M   'P 1'
#
loop_
_entity.id
_entity.type
_entity.pdbx_description
1 polymer ?
#
loop_
_entity_poly.entity_id
_entity_poly.type
_entity_poly.pdbx_seq_one_letter_code
_entity_poly.pdbx_strand_id
1 'polypeptide(L)'
;KFIGVDSWNTGSFGFTPANDLKQVSTGTGSVDGSGNPFYYLINSNGTGLSTNIANAVEALATSVPMLVNTGRESITNPQSVDVTQFIKAVTPVKRVVGGNTVNCPTECTSVAFENVKPGTTVTFDIDFYNDIFNPTTPEPTAFQSKIHVYGEGSLVDTREVYIIVPGKTGTGPGS
;
A
#
# COMPACT_ATOMS: atom_id res chain seq x y z
N LYS A 1 11.74 3.57 -10.22
CA LYS A 1 12.08 5.00 -10.04
C LYS A 1 13.53 5.23 -10.41
N PHE A 2 13.86 6.43 -10.88
CA PHE A 2 15.17 6.82 -11.39
C PHE A 2 15.68 8.05 -10.64
N ILE A 3 16.97 8.05 -10.29
CA ILE A 3 17.66 9.20 -9.70
C ILE A 3 18.83 9.53 -10.61
N GLY A 4 18.87 10.75 -11.15
CA GLY A 4 20.00 11.25 -11.92
C GLY A 4 21.03 11.90 -11.01
N VAL A 5 22.29 11.48 -11.13
CA VAL A 5 23.44 12.13 -10.46
C VAL A 5 24.47 12.48 -11.50
N ASP A 6 24.90 13.72 -11.49
CA ASP A 6 25.88 14.23 -12.46
C ASP A 6 26.94 15.10 -11.73
N SER A 7 28.14 15.06 -12.22
CA SER A 7 29.24 15.91 -11.76
C SER A 7 29.56 17.06 -12.70
N TRP A 8 28.84 17.19 -13.81
CA TRP A 8 29.15 18.15 -14.85
C TRP A 8 27.90 18.91 -15.32
N ASN A 9 27.82 20.17 -14.97
CA ASN A 9 26.68 21.02 -15.32
C ASN A 9 26.71 21.59 -16.74
N THR A 10 27.88 21.58 -17.42
CA THR A 10 28.03 22.15 -18.75
C THR A 10 28.46 21.08 -19.75
N GLY A 11 27.62 20.86 -20.76
CA GLY A 11 27.94 19.95 -21.85
C GLY A 11 29.08 20.49 -22.74
N SER A 12 29.96 19.59 -23.16
CA SER A 12 30.88 19.80 -24.29
C SER A 12 30.28 19.21 -25.52
N PHE A 13 30.42 19.87 -26.66
CA PHE A 13 29.96 19.38 -27.97
C PHE A 13 28.45 19.20 -28.11
N GLY A 14 27.64 20.01 -27.42
CA GLY A 14 26.16 19.97 -27.52
C GLY A 14 25.48 18.84 -26.73
N PHE A 15 26.24 18.03 -25.99
CA PHE A 15 25.70 17.05 -25.08
C PHE A 15 25.57 17.61 -23.68
N THR A 16 24.38 17.54 -23.09
CA THR A 16 24.07 18.03 -21.73
C THR A 16 23.51 16.91 -20.87
N PRO A 17 24.38 16.11 -20.20
CA PRO A 17 23.94 14.98 -19.37
C PRO A 17 22.85 15.34 -18.36
N ALA A 18 22.92 16.54 -17.81
CA ALA A 18 21.91 17.07 -16.89
C ALA A 18 20.49 17.07 -17.48
N ASN A 19 20.34 17.49 -18.76
CA ASN A 19 19.03 17.51 -19.41
C ASN A 19 18.52 16.12 -19.68
N ASP A 20 19.36 15.21 -20.14
CA ASP A 20 18.99 13.83 -20.42
C ASP A 20 18.57 13.10 -19.14
N LEU A 21 19.34 13.25 -18.07
CA LEU A 21 19.02 12.67 -16.75
C LEU A 21 17.70 13.22 -16.17
N LYS A 22 17.45 14.53 -16.32
CA LYS A 22 16.17 15.14 -15.94
C LYS A 22 15.00 14.62 -16.77
N GLN A 23 15.18 14.45 -18.08
CA GLN A 23 14.15 13.90 -18.97
C GLN A 23 13.83 12.45 -18.62
N VAL A 24 14.83 11.61 -18.36
CA VAL A 24 14.63 10.21 -17.92
C VAL A 24 13.91 10.19 -16.58
N SER A 25 14.31 11.03 -15.61
CA SER A 25 13.65 11.13 -14.33
C SER A 25 12.17 11.51 -14.48
N THR A 26 11.87 12.53 -15.27
CA THR A 26 10.49 12.96 -15.56
C THR A 26 9.70 11.89 -16.31
N GLY A 27 10.29 11.30 -17.36
CA GLY A 27 9.66 10.28 -18.20
C GLY A 27 9.33 8.99 -17.44
N THR A 28 10.08 8.68 -16.38
CA THR A 28 9.82 7.52 -15.50
C THR A 28 8.92 7.87 -14.30
N GLY A 29 8.38 9.08 -14.24
CA GLY A 29 7.59 9.57 -13.11
C GLY A 29 8.38 9.68 -11.80
N SER A 30 9.72 9.80 -11.90
CA SER A 30 10.62 9.97 -10.75
C SER A 30 10.77 11.46 -10.45
N VAL A 31 9.70 12.06 -9.93
CA VAL A 31 9.60 13.48 -9.60
C VAL A 31 9.15 13.67 -8.14
N ASP A 32 9.50 14.81 -7.55
CA ASP A 32 9.02 15.20 -6.23
C ASP A 32 7.55 15.62 -6.24
N GLY A 33 7.02 15.98 -5.07
CA GLY A 33 5.63 16.42 -4.94
C GLY A 33 5.27 17.71 -5.70
N SER A 34 6.26 18.44 -6.22
CA SER A 34 6.12 19.65 -7.03
C SER A 34 6.36 19.40 -8.52
N GLY A 35 6.66 18.15 -8.91
CA GLY A 35 6.94 17.76 -10.29
C GLY A 35 8.39 17.94 -10.72
N ASN A 36 9.33 18.28 -9.80
CA ASN A 36 10.74 18.40 -10.15
C ASN A 36 11.39 17.02 -10.27
N PRO A 37 12.22 16.79 -11.31
CA PRO A 37 12.92 15.51 -11.48
C PRO A 37 13.92 15.27 -10.34
N PHE A 38 14.06 14.03 -9.90
CA PHE A 38 15.11 13.63 -8.97
C PHE A 38 16.47 13.65 -9.68
N TYR A 39 17.06 14.85 -9.72
CA TYR A 39 18.37 15.11 -10.32
C TYR A 39 19.23 15.88 -9.34
N TYR A 40 20.45 15.42 -9.12
CA TYR A 40 21.39 15.97 -8.19
C TYR A 40 22.75 16.22 -8.85
N LEU A 41 23.22 17.46 -8.75
CA LEU A 41 24.55 17.82 -9.19
C LEU A 41 25.54 17.63 -8.02
N ILE A 42 26.64 16.96 -8.27
CA ILE A 42 27.76 16.81 -7.31
C ILE A 42 28.98 17.53 -7.84
N ASN A 43 29.95 17.82 -6.97
CA ASN A 43 31.22 18.38 -7.41
C ASN A 43 32.07 17.34 -8.15
N SER A 44 32.92 17.79 -9.08
CA SER A 44 33.80 16.92 -9.88
C SER A 44 34.78 16.08 -9.04
N ASN A 45 35.06 16.48 -7.80
CA ASN A 45 35.85 15.71 -6.85
C ASN A 45 35.04 14.71 -6.01
N GLY A 46 33.74 14.52 -6.33
CA GLY A 46 32.84 13.62 -5.62
C GLY A 46 32.20 14.19 -4.35
N THR A 47 32.56 15.42 -3.96
CA THR A 47 31.97 16.05 -2.78
C THR A 47 30.47 16.27 -2.98
N GLY A 48 29.68 15.92 -1.98
CA GLY A 48 28.22 16.04 -2.01
C GLY A 48 27.49 14.75 -2.46
N LEU A 49 28.20 13.75 -2.99
CA LEU A 49 27.58 12.51 -3.48
C LEU A 49 26.75 11.81 -2.38
N SER A 50 27.36 11.59 -1.21
CA SER A 50 26.69 10.90 -0.09
C SER A 50 25.45 11.67 0.38
N THR A 51 25.58 13.00 0.56
CA THR A 51 24.45 13.85 0.97
C THR A 51 23.34 13.86 -0.08
N ASN A 52 23.67 13.98 -1.35
CA ASN A 52 22.69 14.01 -2.43
C ASN A 52 21.99 12.66 -2.62
N ILE A 53 22.68 11.54 -2.45
CA ILE A 53 22.06 10.22 -2.44
C ILE A 53 21.11 10.06 -1.24
N ALA A 54 21.52 10.47 -0.05
CA ALA A 54 20.66 10.43 1.14
C ALA A 54 19.40 11.27 0.95
N ASN A 55 19.54 12.51 0.46
CA ASN A 55 18.41 13.39 0.15
C ASN A 55 17.49 12.80 -0.94
N ALA A 56 18.08 12.17 -1.95
CA ALA A 56 17.31 11.51 -3.02
C ALA A 56 16.49 10.34 -2.49
N VAL A 57 17.09 9.50 -1.64
CA VAL A 57 16.39 8.37 -1.01
C VAL A 57 15.28 8.88 -0.09
N GLU A 58 15.54 9.90 0.71
CA GLU A 58 14.55 10.51 1.58
C GLU A 58 13.38 11.11 0.77
N ALA A 59 13.69 11.85 -0.30
CA ALA A 59 12.68 12.42 -1.17
C ALA A 59 11.83 11.34 -1.85
N LEU A 60 12.45 10.24 -2.31
CA LEU A 60 11.72 9.08 -2.83
C LEU A 60 10.83 8.44 -1.76
N ALA A 61 11.36 8.24 -0.56
CA ALA A 61 10.64 7.62 0.53
C ALA A 61 9.46 8.45 1.05
N THR A 62 9.50 9.78 0.89
CA THR A 62 8.48 10.70 1.43
C THR A 62 7.55 11.33 0.41
N SER A 63 7.92 11.34 -0.88
CA SER A 63 7.17 12.10 -1.89
C SER A 63 6.54 11.24 -2.99
N VAL A 64 7.02 10.02 -3.22
CA VAL A 64 6.50 9.19 -4.31
C VAL A 64 5.15 8.62 -3.93
N PRO A 65 4.07 9.00 -4.65
CA PRO A 65 2.77 8.42 -4.40
C PRO A 65 2.74 6.95 -4.84
N MET A 66 1.97 6.15 -4.14
CA MET A 66 1.83 4.71 -4.36
C MET A 66 0.37 4.30 -4.45
N LEU A 67 0.12 3.20 -5.15
CA LEU A 67 -1.15 2.48 -5.10
C LEU A 67 -1.17 1.63 -3.84
N VAL A 68 -2.22 1.77 -3.01
CA VAL A 68 -2.39 0.95 -1.80
C VAL A 68 -3.64 0.08 -1.95
N ASN A 69 -3.45 -1.23 -1.93
CA ASN A 69 -4.51 -2.23 -2.03
C ASN A 69 -4.37 -3.30 -0.94
N THR A 70 -5.31 -4.24 -0.91
CA THR A 70 -5.33 -5.32 0.08
C THR A 70 -5.35 -6.70 -0.57
N GLY A 71 -4.80 -7.69 0.15
CA GLY A 71 -4.94 -9.11 -0.14
C GLY A 71 -5.47 -9.86 1.08
N ARG A 72 -5.87 -11.11 0.88
CA ARG A 72 -6.43 -11.98 1.93
C ARG A 72 -5.68 -13.29 1.96
N GLU A 73 -5.46 -13.82 3.15
CA GLU A 73 -4.83 -15.12 3.35
C GLU A 73 -5.65 -15.95 4.34
N SER A 74 -5.98 -17.18 3.97
CA SER A 74 -6.62 -18.14 4.87
C SER A 74 -5.57 -18.81 5.74
N ILE A 75 -5.80 -18.82 7.03
CA ILE A 75 -4.99 -19.63 7.95
C ILE A 75 -5.59 -21.03 8.04
N THR A 76 -4.73 -22.04 8.02
CA THR A 76 -5.15 -23.43 8.16
C THR A 76 -5.96 -23.63 9.45
N ASN A 77 -7.13 -24.26 9.32
CA ASN A 77 -8.04 -24.53 10.43
C ASN A 77 -8.50 -26.00 10.41
N PRO A 78 -8.96 -26.55 11.57
CA PRO A 78 -9.34 -27.96 11.69
C PRO A 78 -10.49 -28.36 10.74
N GLN A 79 -11.31 -27.41 10.31
CA GLN A 79 -12.46 -27.63 9.42
C GLN A 79 -12.08 -27.61 7.94
N SER A 80 -10.84 -27.30 7.59
CA SER A 80 -10.35 -27.16 6.20
C SER A 80 -11.17 -26.17 5.36
N VAL A 81 -11.71 -25.12 6.01
CA VAL A 81 -12.49 -24.06 5.37
C VAL A 81 -11.55 -22.98 4.86
N ASP A 82 -11.75 -22.49 3.64
CA ASP A 82 -11.08 -21.29 3.15
C ASP A 82 -11.69 -20.06 3.82
N VAL A 83 -10.99 -19.56 4.84
CA VAL A 83 -11.47 -18.45 5.69
C VAL A 83 -11.58 -17.14 4.92
N THR A 84 -10.88 -16.99 3.79
CA THR A 84 -11.00 -15.77 2.97
C THR A 84 -12.40 -15.60 2.38
N GLN A 85 -13.16 -16.66 2.26
CA GLN A 85 -14.53 -16.62 1.73
C GLN A 85 -15.54 -15.98 2.68
N PHE A 86 -15.25 -15.90 4.00
CA PHE A 86 -16.07 -15.11 4.92
C PHE A 86 -15.95 -13.60 4.66
N ILE A 87 -14.82 -13.15 4.09
CA ILE A 87 -14.57 -11.75 3.79
C ILE A 87 -15.13 -11.45 2.40
N LYS A 88 -16.29 -10.82 2.30
CA LYS A 88 -16.94 -10.54 1.03
C LYS A 88 -16.31 -9.36 0.30
N ALA A 89 -15.97 -8.32 1.05
CA ALA A 89 -15.29 -7.14 0.51
C ALA A 89 -14.28 -6.56 1.49
N VAL A 90 -13.26 -5.90 0.94
CA VAL A 90 -12.36 -5.00 1.67
C VAL A 90 -12.33 -3.71 0.86
N THR A 91 -13.02 -2.68 1.35
CA THR A 91 -13.32 -1.47 0.59
C THR A 91 -12.60 -0.27 1.17
N PRO A 92 -11.90 0.54 0.36
CA PRO A 92 -11.35 1.81 0.79
C PRO A 92 -12.44 2.77 1.30
N VAL A 93 -12.23 3.39 2.46
CA VAL A 93 -13.22 4.30 3.07
C VAL A 93 -12.71 5.72 3.13
N LYS A 94 -11.53 5.93 3.71
CA LYS A 94 -10.94 7.24 3.91
C LYS A 94 -9.44 7.17 4.09
N ARG A 95 -8.79 8.31 3.85
CA ARG A 95 -7.38 8.53 4.18
C ARG A 95 -7.20 9.79 5.01
N VAL A 96 -6.13 9.83 5.81
CA VAL A 96 -5.76 11.02 6.59
C VAL A 96 -4.36 11.46 6.17
N VAL A 97 -4.26 12.68 5.68
CA VAL A 97 -3.01 13.30 5.21
C VAL A 97 -2.81 14.59 5.99
N GLY A 98 -1.72 14.69 6.75
CA GLY A 98 -1.42 15.90 7.53
C GLY A 98 -2.55 16.32 8.48
N GLY A 99 -3.28 15.36 9.06
CA GLY A 99 -4.42 15.58 9.93
C GLY A 99 -5.76 15.84 9.21
N ASN A 100 -5.76 15.99 7.88
CA ASN A 100 -6.98 16.18 7.10
C ASN A 100 -7.54 14.84 6.61
N THR A 101 -8.84 14.63 6.81
CA THR A 101 -9.54 13.42 6.35
C THR A 101 -10.11 13.66 4.95
N VAL A 102 -9.83 12.72 4.04
CA VAL A 102 -10.41 12.66 2.70
C VAL A 102 -11.18 11.34 2.58
N ASN A 103 -12.47 11.42 2.31
CA ASN A 103 -13.34 10.24 2.16
C ASN A 103 -13.37 9.76 0.71
N CYS A 104 -13.51 8.46 0.50
CA CYS A 104 -13.82 7.90 -0.81
C CYS A 104 -15.23 8.38 -1.29
N PRO A 105 -15.47 8.53 -2.62
CA PRO A 105 -14.67 7.99 -3.71
C PRO A 105 -13.55 8.89 -4.25
N THR A 106 -13.26 10.03 -3.64
CA THR A 106 -12.18 10.90 -4.11
C THR A 106 -10.83 10.19 -3.94
N GLU A 107 -10.11 10.01 -5.05
CA GLU A 107 -8.78 9.36 -5.11
C GLU A 107 -8.75 7.89 -4.60
N CYS A 108 -9.87 7.18 -4.69
CA CYS A 108 -9.95 5.74 -4.46
C CYS A 108 -10.83 5.07 -5.51
N THR A 109 -10.48 3.81 -5.79
CA THR A 109 -11.33 2.88 -6.54
C THR A 109 -12.16 2.04 -5.57
N SER A 110 -12.93 1.08 -6.07
CA SER A 110 -13.67 0.14 -5.22
C SER A 110 -12.78 -0.80 -4.40
N VAL A 111 -11.47 -0.90 -4.71
CA VAL A 111 -10.56 -1.89 -4.13
C VAL A 111 -9.22 -1.30 -3.69
N ALA A 112 -8.91 -0.04 -4.00
CA ALA A 112 -7.60 0.55 -3.76
C ALA A 112 -7.65 2.06 -3.52
N PHE A 113 -6.66 2.59 -2.80
CA PHE A 113 -6.34 4.01 -2.77
C PHE A 113 -5.29 4.31 -3.83
N GLU A 114 -5.50 5.36 -4.60
CA GLU A 114 -4.54 5.87 -5.58
C GLU A 114 -3.79 7.08 -4.99
N ASN A 115 -2.58 7.32 -5.50
CA ASN A 115 -1.77 8.48 -5.15
C ASN A 115 -1.52 8.65 -3.63
N VAL A 116 -1.35 7.56 -2.90
CA VAL A 116 -1.08 7.57 -1.46
C VAL A 116 0.37 7.95 -1.23
N LYS A 117 0.61 9.06 -0.53
CA LYS A 117 1.96 9.46 -0.12
C LYS A 117 2.37 8.72 1.17
N PRO A 118 3.65 8.43 1.37
CA PRO A 118 4.15 7.91 2.64
C PRO A 118 3.73 8.79 3.82
N GLY A 119 3.46 8.18 4.98
CA GLY A 119 2.93 8.87 6.15
C GLY A 119 1.40 9.11 6.12
N THR A 120 0.71 8.70 5.06
CA THR A 120 -0.76 8.72 5.00
C THR A 120 -1.34 7.54 5.75
N THR A 121 -2.30 7.78 6.63
CA THR A 121 -3.12 6.71 7.23
C THR A 121 -4.29 6.40 6.30
N VAL A 122 -4.45 5.13 5.91
CA VAL A 122 -5.57 4.64 5.11
C VAL A 122 -6.50 3.76 5.95
N THR A 123 -7.79 3.83 5.69
CA THR A 123 -8.80 3.02 6.36
C THR A 123 -9.58 2.23 5.32
N PHE A 124 -9.62 0.92 5.52
CA PHE A 124 -10.46 0.00 4.76
C PHE A 124 -11.59 -0.49 5.66
N ASP A 125 -12.76 -0.66 5.08
CA ASP A 125 -13.89 -1.36 5.69
C ASP A 125 -13.90 -2.82 5.24
N ILE A 126 -14.31 -3.72 6.13
CA ILE A 126 -14.29 -5.16 5.86
C ILE A 126 -15.71 -5.68 6.04
N ASP A 127 -16.27 -6.23 4.98
CA ASP A 127 -17.58 -6.87 4.98
C ASP A 127 -17.44 -8.38 5.17
N PHE A 128 -18.12 -8.88 6.20
CA PHE A 128 -18.11 -10.30 6.58
C PHE A 128 -19.49 -10.92 6.44
N TYR A 129 -19.52 -12.10 5.84
CA TYR A 129 -20.73 -12.91 5.79
C TYR A 129 -20.41 -14.40 5.80
N ASN A 130 -21.12 -15.17 6.64
CA ASN A 130 -20.97 -16.61 6.69
C ASN A 130 -22.04 -17.31 5.85
N ASP A 131 -21.65 -17.81 4.69
CA ASP A 131 -22.45 -18.66 3.79
C ASP A 131 -21.75 -19.98 3.46
N ILE A 132 -20.62 -20.27 4.12
CA ILE A 132 -19.76 -21.41 3.77
C ILE A 132 -19.61 -22.43 4.90
N PHE A 133 -19.86 -22.04 6.15
CA PHE A 133 -19.69 -22.91 7.31
C PHE A 133 -20.98 -22.99 8.12
N ASN A 134 -21.49 -24.21 8.29
CA ASN A 134 -22.65 -24.50 9.11
C ASN A 134 -22.21 -25.26 10.36
N PRO A 135 -22.32 -24.66 11.57
CA PRO A 135 -21.93 -25.31 12.81
C PRO A 135 -22.71 -26.58 13.06
N THR A 136 -22.00 -27.64 13.46
CA THR A 136 -22.62 -28.94 13.81
C THR A 136 -22.73 -29.16 15.32
N THR A 137 -22.03 -28.34 16.10
CA THR A 137 -21.99 -28.41 17.57
C THR A 137 -22.54 -27.12 18.18
N PRO A 138 -23.00 -27.15 19.46
CA PRO A 138 -23.41 -25.94 20.16
C PRO A 138 -22.26 -24.99 20.47
N GLU A 139 -21.02 -25.45 20.40
CA GLU A 139 -19.84 -24.63 20.68
C GLU A 139 -19.54 -23.68 19.51
N PRO A 140 -19.15 -22.42 19.77
CA PRO A 140 -18.73 -21.51 18.72
C PRO A 140 -17.43 -21.97 18.08
N THR A 141 -17.27 -21.72 16.80
CA THR A 141 -16.06 -22.03 16.04
C THR A 141 -15.35 -20.75 15.66
N ALA A 142 -14.05 -20.67 15.99
CA ALA A 142 -13.19 -19.56 15.62
C ALA A 142 -12.36 -19.89 14.39
N PHE A 143 -12.32 -18.98 13.43
CA PHE A 143 -11.50 -19.01 12.25
C PHE A 143 -10.52 -17.83 12.26
N GLN A 144 -9.37 -18.00 11.61
CA GLN A 144 -8.36 -16.96 11.51
C GLN A 144 -8.00 -16.70 10.05
N SER A 145 -7.94 -15.42 9.69
CA SER A 145 -7.48 -14.93 8.39
C SER A 145 -6.48 -13.81 8.59
N LYS A 146 -5.72 -13.52 7.54
CA LYS A 146 -4.89 -12.31 7.48
C LYS A 146 -5.36 -11.42 6.35
N ILE A 147 -5.32 -10.12 6.59
CA ILE A 147 -5.46 -9.09 5.57
C ILE A 147 -4.10 -8.42 5.41
N HIS A 148 -3.56 -8.51 4.23
CA HIS A 148 -2.32 -7.87 3.84
C HIS A 148 -2.62 -6.53 3.19
N VAL A 149 -1.82 -5.52 3.51
CA VAL A 149 -1.85 -4.22 2.85
C VAL A 149 -0.59 -4.09 2.01
N TYR A 150 -0.75 -3.79 0.74
CA TYR A 150 0.34 -3.63 -0.21
C TYR A 150 0.44 -2.19 -0.68
N GLY A 151 1.67 -1.69 -0.78
CA GLY A 151 2.02 -0.44 -1.45
C GLY A 151 2.86 -0.74 -2.68
N GLU A 152 2.40 -0.40 -3.89
CA GLU A 152 3.05 -0.74 -5.18
C GLU A 152 3.44 -2.24 -5.27
N GLY A 153 2.57 -3.13 -4.77
CA GLY A 153 2.79 -4.57 -4.76
C GLY A 153 3.74 -5.09 -3.65
N SER A 154 4.34 -4.22 -2.87
CA SER A 154 5.17 -4.61 -1.72
C SER A 154 4.32 -4.66 -0.45
N LEU A 155 4.51 -5.70 0.37
CA LEU A 155 3.81 -5.84 1.65
C LEU A 155 4.23 -4.72 2.61
N VAL A 156 3.25 -3.94 3.08
CA VAL A 156 3.45 -2.81 3.99
C VAL A 156 2.96 -3.14 5.40
N ASP A 157 1.82 -3.82 5.51
CA ASP A 157 1.22 -4.18 6.81
C ASP A 157 0.42 -5.48 6.69
N THR A 158 0.22 -6.14 7.83
CA THR A 158 -0.61 -7.34 7.95
C THR A 158 -1.47 -7.25 9.20
N ARG A 159 -2.76 -7.52 9.05
CA ARG A 159 -3.72 -7.58 10.16
C ARG A 159 -4.31 -8.97 10.29
N GLU A 160 -4.26 -9.51 11.51
CA GLU A 160 -4.96 -10.76 11.85
C GLU A 160 -6.42 -10.47 12.13
N VAL A 161 -7.28 -11.32 11.60
CA VAL A 161 -8.73 -11.23 11.75
C VAL A 161 -9.26 -12.55 12.28
N TYR A 162 -9.99 -12.48 13.37
CA TYR A 162 -10.65 -13.63 13.99
C TYR A 162 -12.15 -13.54 13.73
N ILE A 163 -12.70 -14.60 13.14
CA ILE A 163 -14.11 -14.72 12.79
C ILE A 163 -14.70 -15.80 13.68
N ILE A 164 -15.63 -15.42 14.55
CA ILE A 164 -16.31 -16.35 15.47
C ILE A 164 -17.69 -16.64 14.90
N VAL A 165 -17.89 -17.89 14.48
CA VAL A 165 -19.21 -18.37 14.05
C VAL A 165 -19.91 -18.99 15.27
N PRO A 166 -21.07 -18.49 15.68
CA PRO A 166 -21.84 -19.06 16.79
C PRO A 166 -22.15 -20.52 16.56
N GLY A 167 -22.13 -21.32 17.58
CA GLY A 167 -22.52 -22.71 17.51
C GLY A 167 -23.99 -22.89 17.14
N LYS A 168 -24.35 -24.13 16.78
CA LYS A 168 -25.75 -24.48 16.48
C LYS A 168 -26.61 -24.27 17.73
N THR A 169 -27.55 -23.34 17.67
CA THR A 169 -28.57 -23.22 18.70
C THR A 169 -29.41 -24.49 18.69
N GLY A 170 -29.43 -25.22 19.83
CA GLY A 170 -30.32 -26.35 19.98
C GLY A 170 -31.75 -25.92 19.70
N THR A 171 -32.43 -26.62 18.81
CA THR A 171 -33.88 -26.57 18.78
C THR A 171 -34.31 -27.07 20.15
N GLY A 172 -34.78 -26.17 21.01
CA GLY A 172 -35.40 -26.54 22.28
C GLY A 172 -36.44 -27.59 21.99
N PRO A 173 -36.69 -28.56 22.93
CA PRO A 173 -37.77 -29.50 22.75
C PRO A 173 -39.06 -28.71 22.56
N GLY A 174 -39.69 -28.92 21.41
CA GLY A 174 -40.93 -28.23 21.08
C GLY A 174 -41.97 -28.48 22.18
N SER A 175 -42.51 -27.39 22.66
CA SER A 175 -43.73 -27.39 23.46
C SER A 175 -44.93 -27.58 22.56
#